data_5d2f2700b2c49ba18c38fbe6920f83cc
#
_entry.id   5d2f2700b2c49ba18c38fbe6920f83cc
#
_cell.length_a   1.000
_cell.length_b   1.000
_cell.length_c   1.000
_cell.angle_alpha   90.00
_cell.angle_beta   90.00
_cell.angle_gamma   90.00
#
_symmetry.space_group_name_H-M   'P 1'
#
loop_
_entity.id
_entity.type
_entity.pdbx_description
1 polymer ?
#
loop_
_entity_poly.entity_id
_entity_poly.type
_entity_poly.pdbx_seq_one_letter_code
_entity_poly.pdbx_strand_id
1 'polypeptide(L)'
;GDSYYLTLNEKKEIYTVSTGVIEDFQYSMEDMAQLDTFPTIGSGNLKKVVISQGTEKTKYSSENDDDAKSMATIAGGLGVLTLKDAADCSVEENDLSKYGLDEQSRTTETVTYTNNKKEKTVTLYFGKEDGNGNRYVMLSDSKIVYLVENEKCKNMLNQDTES
;
A
#
# COMPACT_ATOMS: atom_id res chain seq x y z
N GLY A 1 -0.18 11.05 40.89
CA GLY A 1 -0.37 10.50 39.56
C GLY A 1 -0.96 11.59 38.66
N ASP A 2 -0.58 11.58 37.41
CA ASP A 2 -1.04 12.57 36.44
C ASP A 2 -2.51 12.30 36.08
N SER A 3 -3.27 13.37 35.92
CA SER A 3 -4.71 13.30 35.64
C SER A 3 -5.08 14.33 34.57
N TYR A 4 -6.08 13.99 33.76
CA TYR A 4 -6.69 14.89 32.81
C TYR A 4 -8.01 15.44 33.34
N TYR A 5 -8.37 16.62 32.89
CA TYR A 5 -9.69 17.19 33.12
C TYR A 5 -10.57 16.95 31.90
N LEU A 6 -11.75 16.35 32.14
CA LEU A 6 -12.74 16.02 31.11
C LEU A 6 -14.00 16.86 31.32
N THR A 7 -14.53 17.44 30.27
CA THR A 7 -15.86 18.05 30.25
C THR A 7 -16.76 17.31 29.27
N LEU A 8 -18.01 17.10 29.62
CA LEU A 8 -19.02 16.61 28.69
C LEU A 8 -19.64 17.81 27.97
N ASN A 9 -19.91 17.67 26.68
CA ASN A 9 -20.55 18.70 25.87
C ASN A 9 -21.80 19.25 26.59
N GLU A 10 -21.90 20.56 26.64
CA GLU A 10 -23.02 21.33 27.25
C GLU A 10 -23.14 21.23 28.76
N LYS A 11 -22.29 20.52 29.47
CA LYS A 11 -22.26 20.48 30.93
C LYS A 11 -21.14 21.35 31.48
N LYS A 12 -21.44 22.10 32.56
CA LYS A 12 -20.45 22.95 33.27
C LYS A 12 -19.60 22.17 34.28
N GLU A 13 -19.79 20.86 34.35
CA GLU A 13 -19.07 19.98 35.28
C GLU A 13 -17.73 19.56 34.69
N ILE A 14 -16.70 19.58 35.53
CA ILE A 14 -15.37 19.14 35.19
C ILE A 14 -15.09 17.86 35.99
N TYR A 15 -14.69 16.82 35.28
CA TYR A 15 -14.33 15.55 35.87
C TYR A 15 -12.82 15.34 35.79
N THR A 16 -12.25 14.70 36.81
CA THR A 16 -10.85 14.28 36.77
C THR A 16 -10.82 12.80 36.43
N VAL A 17 -10.04 12.46 35.41
CA VAL A 17 -9.79 11.07 34.97
C VAL A 17 -8.30 10.77 35.02
N SER A 18 -7.93 9.54 35.40
CA SER A 18 -6.54 9.13 35.43
C SER A 18 -5.96 9.06 34.01
N THR A 19 -4.66 9.31 33.89
CA THR A 19 -3.90 9.23 32.63
C THR A 19 -4.12 7.89 31.93
N GLY A 20 -4.08 6.77 32.66
CA GLY A 20 -4.26 5.44 32.10
C GLY A 20 -5.62 5.23 31.41
N VAL A 21 -6.70 5.86 31.92
CA VAL A 21 -8.02 5.78 31.24
C VAL A 21 -8.00 6.49 29.89
N ILE A 22 -7.26 7.60 29.77
CA ILE A 22 -7.16 8.33 28.51
C ILE A 22 -6.22 7.59 27.54
N GLU A 23 -5.13 7.03 28.03
CA GLU A 23 -4.19 6.23 27.22
C GLU A 23 -4.89 5.01 26.60
N ASP A 24 -5.81 4.35 27.34
CA ASP A 24 -6.62 3.23 26.84
C ASP A 24 -7.58 3.61 25.71
N PHE A 25 -7.85 4.92 25.51
CA PHE A 25 -8.69 5.45 24.42
C PHE A 25 -7.90 6.16 23.33
N GLN A 26 -6.58 6.28 23.46
CA GLN A 26 -5.72 6.92 22.45
C GLN A 26 -5.30 5.92 21.37
N TYR A 27 -6.27 5.41 20.63
CA TYR A 27 -6.00 4.64 19.42
C TYR A 27 -5.82 5.57 18.23
N SER A 28 -4.79 5.33 17.43
CA SER A 28 -4.68 5.94 16.11
C SER A 28 -5.74 5.34 15.17
N MET A 29 -6.03 6.03 14.07
CA MET A 29 -6.89 5.44 13.02
C MET A 29 -6.30 4.14 12.48
N GLU A 30 -4.97 4.03 12.45
CA GLU A 30 -4.21 2.85 12.01
C GLU A 30 -4.39 1.67 12.98
N ASP A 31 -4.41 1.92 14.30
CA ASP A 31 -4.64 0.89 15.32
C ASP A 31 -6.05 0.28 15.22
N MET A 32 -7.01 1.07 14.73
CA MET A 32 -8.42 0.64 14.58
C MET A 32 -8.74 0.13 13.18
N ALA A 33 -7.91 0.45 12.17
CA ALA A 33 -8.13 0.02 10.80
C ALA A 33 -7.74 -1.45 10.63
N GLN A 34 -8.60 -2.22 9.98
CA GLN A 34 -8.22 -3.53 9.48
C GLN A 34 -7.42 -3.36 8.20
N LEU A 35 -6.09 -3.38 8.31
CA LEU A 35 -5.19 -3.23 7.18
C LEU A 35 -5.31 -4.40 6.20
N ASP A 36 -5.02 -4.12 4.93
CA ASP A 36 -5.02 -5.13 3.88
C ASP A 36 -3.87 -6.13 4.06
N THR A 37 -4.12 -7.36 3.67
CA THR A 37 -3.08 -8.39 3.63
C THR A 37 -2.64 -8.64 2.19
N PHE A 38 -1.37 -8.36 1.90
CA PHE A 38 -0.80 -8.67 0.59
C PHE A 38 -0.44 -10.16 0.49
N PRO A 39 -0.76 -10.84 -0.62
CA PRO A 39 -0.43 -12.25 -0.78
C PRO A 39 1.08 -12.48 -0.90
N THR A 40 1.57 -13.62 -0.44
CA THR A 40 2.96 -14.01 -0.62
C THR A 40 3.23 -14.35 -2.09
N ILE A 41 3.95 -13.47 -2.78
CA ILE A 41 4.33 -13.60 -4.18
C ILE A 41 5.85 -13.57 -4.28
N GLY A 42 6.43 -14.53 -4.98
CA GLY A 42 7.85 -14.62 -5.24
C GLY A 42 8.11 -15.32 -6.58
N SER A 43 9.37 -15.50 -6.97
CA SER A 43 9.74 -16.08 -8.27
C SER A 43 9.16 -17.48 -8.52
N GLY A 44 8.89 -18.24 -7.46
CA GLY A 44 8.34 -19.60 -7.59
C GLY A 44 6.85 -19.67 -7.96
N ASN A 45 6.09 -18.61 -7.73
CA ASN A 45 4.65 -18.58 -7.99
C ASN A 45 4.18 -17.40 -8.86
N LEU A 46 5.02 -16.42 -9.14
CA LEU A 46 4.74 -15.34 -10.07
C LEU A 46 4.63 -15.87 -11.51
N LYS A 47 3.56 -15.54 -12.22
CA LYS A 47 3.28 -16.01 -13.58
C LYS A 47 3.37 -14.91 -14.62
N LYS A 48 2.78 -13.78 -14.34
CA LYS A 48 2.68 -12.68 -15.28
C LYS A 48 2.54 -11.36 -14.56
N VAL A 49 3.15 -10.32 -15.09
CA VAL A 49 3.00 -8.94 -14.64
C VAL A 49 2.65 -8.06 -15.83
N VAL A 50 1.71 -7.16 -15.61
CA VAL A 50 1.34 -6.13 -16.58
C VAL A 50 1.42 -4.79 -15.88
N ILE A 51 2.31 -3.92 -16.33
CA ILE A 51 2.47 -2.56 -15.84
C ILE A 51 1.92 -1.62 -16.90
N SER A 52 1.05 -0.70 -16.49
CA SER A 52 0.46 0.30 -17.38
C SER A 52 0.46 1.69 -16.74
N GLN A 53 0.78 2.71 -17.56
CA GLN A 53 0.70 4.12 -17.19
C GLN A 53 0.20 4.91 -18.40
N GLY A 54 -0.97 5.53 -18.24
CA GLY A 54 -1.66 6.16 -19.37
C GLY A 54 -1.92 5.16 -20.50
N THR A 55 -1.35 5.40 -21.68
CA THR A 55 -1.46 4.52 -22.86
C THR A 55 -0.35 3.48 -22.97
N GLU A 56 0.72 3.62 -22.19
CA GLU A 56 1.84 2.69 -22.20
C GLU A 56 1.52 1.44 -21.42
N LYS A 57 1.96 0.29 -21.97
CA LYS A 57 1.72 -1.01 -21.34
C LYS A 57 2.87 -1.97 -21.60
N THR A 58 3.49 -2.42 -20.53
CA THR A 58 4.56 -3.42 -20.55
C THR A 58 4.06 -4.72 -19.94
N LYS A 59 4.49 -5.85 -20.48
CA LYS A 59 4.13 -7.18 -19.99
C LYS A 59 5.38 -8.02 -19.79
N TYR A 60 5.40 -8.76 -18.68
CA TYR A 60 6.41 -9.74 -18.36
C TYR A 60 5.75 -11.09 -18.07
N SER A 61 6.36 -12.19 -18.47
CA SER A 61 5.83 -13.54 -18.29
C SER A 61 6.91 -14.52 -17.86
N SER A 62 6.59 -15.40 -16.92
CA SER A 62 7.48 -16.50 -16.53
C SER A 62 7.67 -17.58 -17.63
N GLU A 63 6.89 -17.51 -18.70
CA GLU A 63 6.99 -18.39 -19.87
C GLU A 63 7.95 -17.84 -20.95
N ASN A 64 8.41 -16.61 -20.79
CA ASN A 64 9.35 -15.95 -21.71
C ASN A 64 10.73 -15.84 -21.04
N ASP A 65 11.71 -16.53 -21.57
CA ASP A 65 13.09 -16.54 -21.04
C ASP A 65 13.73 -15.15 -21.07
N ASP A 66 13.39 -14.29 -22.03
CA ASP A 66 13.88 -12.93 -22.12
C ASP A 66 13.40 -12.05 -20.94
N ASP A 67 12.29 -12.40 -20.32
CA ASP A 67 11.73 -11.67 -19.16
C ASP A 67 12.31 -12.15 -17.81
N ALA A 68 13.13 -13.19 -17.79
CA ALA A 68 13.58 -13.87 -16.57
C ALA A 68 14.20 -12.90 -15.55
N LYS A 69 15.06 -11.96 -15.99
CA LYS A 69 15.69 -10.95 -15.12
C LYS A 69 14.66 -9.99 -14.56
N SER A 70 13.78 -9.45 -15.40
CA SER A 70 12.71 -8.54 -15.00
C SER A 70 11.74 -9.21 -14.02
N MET A 71 11.33 -10.44 -14.32
CA MET A 71 10.47 -11.23 -13.43
C MET A 71 11.11 -11.49 -12.07
N ALA A 72 12.42 -11.75 -12.01
CA ALA A 72 13.13 -11.92 -10.76
C ALA A 72 13.19 -10.63 -9.92
N THR A 73 13.44 -9.49 -10.55
CA THR A 73 13.44 -8.16 -9.89
C THR A 73 12.06 -7.84 -9.33
N ILE A 74 11.02 -7.98 -10.14
CA ILE A 74 9.63 -7.73 -9.71
C ILE A 74 9.24 -8.67 -8.56
N ALA A 75 9.54 -9.97 -8.69
CA ALA A 75 9.26 -10.95 -7.64
C ALA A 75 9.98 -10.62 -6.32
N GLY A 76 11.20 -10.07 -6.40
CA GLY A 76 11.95 -9.59 -5.24
C GLY A 76 11.23 -8.44 -4.53
N GLY A 77 10.73 -7.46 -5.28
CA GLY A 77 9.95 -6.34 -4.74
C GLY A 77 8.63 -6.78 -4.11
N LEU A 78 7.85 -7.61 -4.83
CA LEU A 78 6.58 -8.15 -4.35
C LEU A 78 6.75 -9.04 -3.10
N GLY A 79 7.83 -9.82 -3.04
CA GLY A 79 8.11 -10.74 -1.95
C GLY A 79 8.40 -10.07 -0.60
N VAL A 80 8.81 -8.82 -0.62
CA VAL A 80 9.10 -8.01 0.58
C VAL A 80 8.07 -6.93 0.84
N LEU A 81 7.00 -6.86 0.04
CA LEU A 81 5.94 -5.87 0.24
C LEU A 81 5.16 -6.17 1.52
N THR A 82 5.06 -5.16 2.37
CA THR A 82 4.23 -5.17 3.58
C THR A 82 3.38 -3.90 3.59
N LEU A 83 2.08 -4.07 3.77
CA LEU A 83 1.09 -2.98 3.86
C LEU A 83 0.81 -2.70 5.34
N LYS A 84 1.62 -1.83 5.96
CA LYS A 84 1.55 -1.55 7.40
C LYS A 84 1.47 -0.06 7.73
N ASP A 85 2.07 0.80 6.93
CA ASP A 85 2.13 2.23 7.17
C ASP A 85 1.03 2.92 6.34
N ALA A 86 -0.16 3.10 6.92
CA ALA A 86 -1.31 3.71 6.25
C ALA A 86 -1.20 5.24 6.28
N ALA A 87 -1.22 5.87 5.10
CA ALA A 87 -1.30 7.32 4.96
C ALA A 87 -2.76 7.83 5.01
N ASP A 88 -3.70 6.97 4.61
CA ASP A 88 -5.13 7.23 4.65
C ASP A 88 -5.86 5.89 4.76
N CYS A 89 -6.73 5.76 5.75
CA CYS A 89 -7.45 4.50 6.01
C CYS A 89 -8.79 4.39 5.28
N SER A 90 -9.24 5.44 4.60
CA SER A 90 -10.54 5.45 3.90
C SER A 90 -10.61 6.57 2.85
N VAL A 91 -9.69 6.51 1.87
CA VAL A 91 -9.62 7.54 0.81
C VAL A 91 -10.90 7.53 -0.04
N GLU A 92 -11.43 8.72 -0.28
CA GLU A 92 -12.54 8.92 -1.22
C GLU A 92 -12.01 9.09 -2.65
N GLU A 93 -12.82 8.73 -3.66
CA GLU A 93 -12.42 8.75 -5.06
C GLU A 93 -11.92 10.14 -5.53
N ASN A 94 -12.58 11.21 -5.06
CA ASN A 94 -12.19 12.59 -5.37
C ASN A 94 -10.86 13.01 -4.74
N ASP A 95 -10.37 12.28 -3.75
CA ASP A 95 -9.14 12.58 -3.01
C ASP A 95 -7.93 11.79 -3.51
N LEU A 96 -8.14 10.82 -4.40
CA LEU A 96 -7.06 9.99 -4.99
C LEU A 96 -5.95 10.84 -5.65
N SER A 97 -6.30 11.97 -6.25
CA SER A 97 -5.35 12.89 -6.88
C SER A 97 -4.34 13.50 -5.88
N LYS A 98 -4.70 13.60 -4.59
CA LYS A 98 -3.79 14.05 -3.53
C LYS A 98 -2.56 13.14 -3.42
N TYR A 99 -2.75 11.86 -3.71
CA TYR A 99 -1.74 10.81 -3.64
C TYR A 99 -1.16 10.45 -5.02
N GLY A 100 -1.67 11.06 -6.12
CA GLY A 100 -1.33 10.67 -7.50
C GLY A 100 -1.87 9.28 -7.85
N LEU A 101 -2.96 8.86 -7.21
CA LEU A 101 -3.61 7.56 -7.40
C LEU A 101 -4.84 7.63 -8.30
N ASP A 102 -5.19 8.83 -8.81
CA ASP A 102 -6.21 8.99 -9.83
C ASP A 102 -5.83 8.27 -11.13
N GLU A 103 -6.82 7.94 -11.96
CA GLU A 103 -6.64 7.11 -13.15
C GLU A 103 -5.64 7.69 -14.17
N GLN A 104 -5.50 9.01 -14.22
CA GLN A 104 -4.61 9.68 -15.17
C GLN A 104 -3.15 9.70 -14.72
N SER A 105 -2.92 9.71 -13.41
CA SER A 105 -1.60 9.90 -12.81
C SER A 105 -0.94 8.61 -12.36
N ARG A 106 -1.74 7.62 -11.93
CA ARG A 106 -1.22 6.38 -11.34
C ARG A 106 -0.54 5.46 -12.34
N THR A 107 0.43 4.71 -11.85
CA THR A 107 0.90 3.48 -12.51
C THR A 107 0.12 2.30 -11.95
N THR A 108 -0.38 1.44 -12.82
CA THR A 108 -1.13 0.23 -12.44
C THR A 108 -0.28 -1.00 -12.72
N GLU A 109 -0.09 -1.84 -11.72
CA GLU A 109 0.55 -3.14 -11.85
C GLU A 109 -0.47 -4.24 -11.57
N THR A 110 -0.71 -5.09 -12.57
CA THR A 110 -1.56 -6.29 -12.44
C THR A 110 -0.68 -7.53 -12.42
N VAL A 111 -0.71 -8.23 -11.30
CA VAL A 111 0.12 -9.39 -11.01
C VAL A 111 -0.71 -10.65 -11.01
N THR A 112 -0.36 -11.60 -11.88
CA THR A 112 -0.94 -12.95 -11.92
C THR A 112 0.02 -13.93 -11.25
N TYR A 113 -0.45 -14.69 -10.28
CA TYR A 113 0.35 -15.63 -9.50
C TYR A 113 -0.42 -16.90 -9.15
N THR A 114 0.28 -17.95 -8.78
CA THR A 114 -0.34 -19.23 -8.37
C THR A 114 -0.39 -19.32 -6.85
N ASN A 115 -1.57 -19.62 -6.31
CA ASN A 115 -1.77 -19.91 -4.90
C ASN A 115 -2.63 -21.18 -4.76
N ASN A 116 -2.14 -22.18 -4.03
CA ASN A 116 -2.80 -23.48 -3.89
C ASN A 116 -3.22 -24.11 -5.24
N LYS A 117 -2.31 -24.08 -6.22
CA LYS A 117 -2.52 -24.59 -7.60
C LYS A 117 -3.62 -23.85 -8.39
N LYS A 118 -4.10 -22.71 -7.90
CA LYS A 118 -5.06 -21.86 -8.60
C LYS A 118 -4.40 -20.56 -8.98
N GLU A 119 -4.66 -20.12 -10.19
CA GLU A 119 -4.24 -18.81 -10.64
C GLU A 119 -5.11 -17.72 -9.99
N LYS A 120 -4.45 -16.67 -9.50
CA LYS A 120 -5.06 -15.51 -8.88
C LYS A 120 -4.43 -14.24 -9.44
N THR A 121 -5.14 -13.16 -9.33
CA THR A 121 -4.68 -11.83 -9.74
C THR A 121 -4.84 -10.86 -8.59
N VAL A 122 -3.85 -9.98 -8.44
CA VAL A 122 -3.91 -8.81 -7.57
C VAL A 122 -3.48 -7.59 -8.38
N THR A 123 -4.08 -6.44 -8.13
CA THR A 123 -3.74 -5.19 -8.80
C THR A 123 -3.32 -4.14 -7.78
N LEU A 124 -2.18 -3.53 -8.02
CA LEU A 124 -1.59 -2.44 -7.25
C LEU A 124 -1.66 -1.15 -8.05
N TYR A 125 -1.98 -0.06 -7.37
CA TYR A 125 -1.87 1.31 -7.87
C TYR A 125 -0.71 2.00 -7.18
N PHE A 126 0.18 2.58 -7.97
CA PHE A 126 1.33 3.35 -7.50
C PHE A 126 1.10 4.82 -7.85
N GLY A 127 1.07 5.66 -6.83
CA GLY A 127 0.91 7.09 -6.93
C GLY A 127 2.25 7.83 -6.98
N LYS A 128 2.25 9.07 -6.53
CA LYS A 128 3.44 9.92 -6.45
C LYS A 128 4.30 9.56 -5.23
N GLU A 129 5.51 10.07 -5.21
CA GLU A 129 6.40 10.02 -4.04
C GLU A 129 5.95 11.02 -2.96
N ASP A 130 6.18 10.69 -1.69
CA ASP A 130 5.84 11.53 -0.54
C ASP A 130 6.90 12.60 -0.23
N GLY A 131 8.06 12.55 -0.92
CA GLY A 131 9.21 13.41 -0.69
C GLY A 131 10.14 12.96 0.46
N ASN A 132 9.82 11.87 1.15
CA ASN A 132 10.59 11.31 2.26
C ASN A 132 11.14 9.90 1.95
N GLY A 133 11.19 9.53 0.68
CA GLY A 133 11.71 8.23 0.24
C GLY A 133 10.65 7.13 0.12
N ASN A 134 9.37 7.46 0.28
CA ASN A 134 8.27 6.52 0.08
C ASN A 134 7.41 6.93 -1.12
N ARG A 135 6.58 6.00 -1.56
CA ARG A 135 5.56 6.19 -2.59
C ARG A 135 4.20 5.75 -2.06
N TYR A 136 3.16 6.44 -2.47
CA TYR A 136 1.79 6.06 -2.16
C TYR A 136 1.39 4.84 -2.98
N VAL A 137 0.88 3.81 -2.30
CA VAL A 137 0.46 2.54 -2.91
C VAL A 137 -0.92 2.16 -2.40
N MET A 138 -1.76 1.61 -3.25
CA MET A 138 -3.10 1.14 -2.90
C MET A 138 -3.43 -0.16 -3.64
N LEU A 139 -4.15 -1.09 -3.01
CA LEU A 139 -4.77 -2.21 -3.71
C LEU A 139 -6.03 -1.74 -4.45
N SER A 140 -6.31 -2.31 -5.61
CA SER A 140 -7.46 -1.90 -6.45
C SER A 140 -8.83 -2.15 -5.81
N ASP A 141 -8.90 -3.06 -4.85
CA ASP A 141 -10.10 -3.45 -4.11
C ASP A 141 -10.13 -2.89 -2.67
N SER A 142 -9.24 -1.97 -2.36
CA SER A 142 -9.13 -1.31 -1.05
C SER A 142 -9.45 0.19 -1.15
N LYS A 143 -9.65 0.80 0.02
CA LYS A 143 -9.70 2.26 0.20
C LYS A 143 -8.55 2.79 1.06
N ILE A 144 -7.56 1.94 1.36
CA ILE A 144 -6.44 2.31 2.20
C ILE A 144 -5.25 2.68 1.32
N VAL A 145 -4.69 3.86 1.57
CA VAL A 145 -3.47 4.32 0.92
C VAL A 145 -2.29 4.06 1.85
N TYR A 146 -1.30 3.35 1.36
CA TYR A 146 -0.09 2.98 2.11
C TYR A 146 1.11 3.80 1.68
N LEU A 147 2.07 3.96 2.58
CA LEU A 147 3.41 4.40 2.29
C LEU A 147 4.33 3.19 2.16
N VAL A 148 4.94 3.05 1.00
CA VAL A 148 5.89 1.97 0.70
C VAL A 148 7.20 2.58 0.24
N GLU A 149 8.32 2.07 0.74
CA GLU A 149 9.67 2.53 0.36
C GLU A 149 9.81 2.57 -1.18
N ASN A 150 10.28 3.70 -1.70
CA ASN A 150 10.34 3.93 -3.15
C ASN A 150 11.25 2.91 -3.87
N GLU A 151 12.33 2.44 -3.24
CA GLU A 151 13.18 1.37 -3.79
C GLU A 151 12.41 0.07 -4.04
N LYS A 152 11.55 -0.33 -3.09
CA LYS A 152 10.70 -1.51 -3.27
C LYS A 152 9.72 -1.31 -4.41
N CYS A 153 9.14 -0.11 -4.52
CA CYS A 153 8.24 0.25 -5.63
C CYS A 153 8.97 0.21 -6.98
N LYS A 154 10.20 0.73 -7.06
CA LYS A 154 11.02 0.65 -8.28
C LYS A 154 11.27 -0.81 -8.71
N ASN A 155 11.59 -1.69 -7.77
CA ASN A 155 11.75 -3.12 -8.06
C ASN A 155 10.46 -3.75 -8.59
N MET A 156 9.31 -3.49 -7.94
CA MET A 156 8.01 -3.99 -8.40
C MET A 156 7.65 -3.49 -9.80
N LEU A 157 7.96 -2.24 -10.11
CA LEU A 157 7.73 -1.62 -11.42
C LEU A 157 8.84 -1.92 -12.44
N ASN A 158 9.84 -2.72 -12.09
CA ASN A 158 11.03 -3.00 -12.92
C ASN A 158 11.68 -1.73 -13.45
N GLN A 159 11.72 -0.67 -12.64
CA GLN A 159 12.42 0.57 -12.91
C GLN A 159 13.87 0.43 -12.45
N ASP A 160 14.83 0.87 -13.25
CA ASP A 160 16.23 0.83 -12.87
C ASP A 160 16.44 1.61 -11.57
N THR A 161 16.99 0.96 -10.56
CA THR A 161 17.51 1.64 -9.39
C THR A 161 18.81 2.29 -9.84
N GLU A 162 18.82 3.62 -9.95
CA GLU A 162 20.07 4.35 -10.18
C GLU A 162 21.07 3.99 -9.07
N SER A 163 22.19 3.43 -9.50
CA SER A 163 23.31 3.02 -8.62
C SER A 163 24.08 4.26 -8.17
#